data_c6c319842988427547b766a9271d9078
#
_entry.id   c6c319842988427547b766a9271d9078
#
_cell.length_a   1.000
_cell.length_b   1.000
_cell.length_c   1.000
_cell.angle_alpha   90.00
_cell.angle_beta   90.00
_cell.angle_gamma   90.00
#
_symmetry.space_group_name_H-M   'P 1'
#
loop_
_entity.id
_entity.type
_entity.pdbx_description
1 polymer ?
#
loop_
_entity_poly.entity_id
_entity_poly.type
_entity_poly.pdbx_seq_one_letter_code
_entity_poly.pdbx_strand_id
1 'polypeptide(L)'
;MKDRVASAAGAASAAASIKRRADVALDDRQLYASFAERLKRRVLPEMMRAFRFRAASFEPPRIGCYDSADAGAFGAHRDNRTPFTRHRRFALSLNLNSQGMDYDGGTIAFPEFGPDRYAPEAGGGAVFCCDLLHEALPVTRGRRFAIFTFLTDAEGAQAEQDMIRQRGAGQGANLGGAVRMQG
;
A
#
# COMPACT_ATOMS: atom_id res chain seq x y z
N MET A 1 27.80 -31.05 33.66
CA MET A 1 27.72 -30.67 32.25
C MET A 1 26.47 -29.86 32.10
N LYS A 2 26.58 -28.53 31.95
CA LYS A 2 25.46 -27.61 31.78
C LYS A 2 25.48 -27.15 30.34
N ASP A 3 24.57 -27.67 29.53
CA ASP A 3 24.39 -27.23 28.14
C ASP A 3 23.67 -25.89 28.11
N ARG A 4 24.38 -24.89 27.68
CA ARG A 4 23.85 -23.57 27.34
C ARG A 4 23.08 -23.69 26.04
N VAL A 5 21.75 -23.64 26.13
CA VAL A 5 20.90 -23.31 24.97
C VAL A 5 21.04 -21.81 24.72
N ALA A 6 21.84 -21.44 23.73
CA ALA A 6 21.94 -20.09 23.27
C ALA A 6 20.63 -19.70 22.55
N SER A 7 19.89 -18.78 23.18
CA SER A 7 18.72 -18.12 22.58
C SER A 7 19.20 -17.27 21.41
N ALA A 8 18.91 -17.71 20.20
CA ALA A 8 19.09 -16.92 18.98
C ALA A 8 17.89 -15.97 18.79
N ALA A 9 17.71 -15.06 19.75
CA ALA A 9 16.93 -13.85 19.54
C ALA A 9 17.90 -12.74 19.12
N GLY A 10 18.46 -12.88 17.91
CA GLY A 10 19.42 -11.96 17.34
C GLY A 10 18.77 -11.12 16.26
N ALA A 11 18.54 -9.85 16.61
CA ALA A 11 18.64 -8.70 15.73
C ALA A 11 18.06 -8.89 14.31
N ALA A 12 16.74 -8.73 14.16
CA ALA A 12 16.20 -8.17 12.93
C ALA A 12 16.72 -6.72 12.86
N SER A 13 17.93 -6.57 12.33
CA SER A 13 18.46 -5.31 11.86
C SER A 13 17.36 -4.64 11.04
N ALA A 14 17.03 -3.39 11.34
CA ALA A 14 16.22 -2.52 10.53
C ALA A 14 16.98 -2.22 9.22
N ALA A 15 17.12 -3.23 8.36
CA ALA A 15 17.50 -3.05 6.98
C ALA A 15 16.37 -2.21 6.38
N ALA A 16 16.70 -0.97 5.99
CA ALA A 16 15.77 -0.10 5.30
C ALA A 16 15.09 -0.92 4.19
N SER A 17 13.77 -1.01 4.20
CA SER A 17 13.02 -1.84 3.25
C SER A 17 13.32 -1.35 1.85
N ILE A 18 14.07 -2.13 1.08
CA ILE A 18 14.47 -1.77 -0.27
C ILE A 18 13.23 -1.88 -1.16
N LYS A 19 12.79 -0.74 -1.71
CA LYS A 19 11.74 -0.67 -2.70
C LYS A 19 12.35 -0.68 -4.10
N ARG A 20 12.12 -1.75 -4.86
CA ARG A 20 12.44 -1.89 -6.28
C ARG A 20 11.16 -1.92 -7.09
N ARG A 21 10.58 -0.75 -7.29
CA ARG A 21 9.33 -0.54 -8.00
C ARG A 21 9.36 0.84 -8.65
N ALA A 22 9.06 0.92 -9.93
CA ALA A 22 8.79 2.18 -10.60
C ALA A 22 7.33 2.60 -10.35
N ASP A 23 7.10 3.85 -9.99
CA ASP A 23 5.75 4.37 -9.74
C ASP A 23 5.45 5.56 -10.64
N VAL A 24 4.25 5.60 -11.23
CA VAL A 24 3.70 6.76 -11.94
C VAL A 24 2.38 7.18 -11.28
N ALA A 25 2.09 8.47 -11.28
CA ALA A 25 0.80 8.96 -10.81
C ALA A 25 -0.31 8.55 -11.79
N LEU A 26 -1.49 8.25 -11.26
CA LEU A 26 -2.70 8.10 -12.07
C LEU A 26 -3.33 9.49 -12.23
N ASP A 27 -2.82 10.29 -13.15
CA ASP A 27 -3.18 11.71 -13.37
C ASP A 27 -4.13 11.95 -14.54
N ASP A 28 -4.38 10.93 -15.39
CA ASP A 28 -5.43 10.99 -16.39
C ASP A 28 -6.81 11.17 -15.73
N ARG A 29 -7.51 12.24 -16.06
CA ARG A 29 -8.78 12.62 -15.40
C ARG A 29 -9.88 11.58 -15.55
N GLN A 30 -9.98 10.92 -16.70
CA GLN A 30 -11.04 9.92 -16.95
C GLN A 30 -10.74 8.63 -16.22
N LEU A 31 -9.49 8.17 -16.26
CA LEU A 31 -9.06 6.99 -15.51
C LEU A 31 -9.18 7.21 -14.02
N TYR A 32 -8.78 8.39 -13.52
CA TYR A 32 -8.93 8.76 -12.12
C TYR A 32 -10.40 8.76 -11.69
N ALA A 33 -11.29 9.40 -12.44
CA ALA A 33 -12.72 9.42 -12.16
C ALA A 33 -13.31 7.99 -12.15
N SER A 34 -12.94 7.17 -13.15
CA SER A 34 -13.36 5.77 -13.24
C SER A 34 -12.86 4.95 -12.04
N PHE A 35 -11.62 5.14 -11.61
CA PHE A 35 -11.07 4.51 -10.42
C PHE A 35 -11.83 4.92 -9.16
N ALA A 36 -12.03 6.22 -8.94
CA ALA A 36 -12.74 6.75 -7.78
C ALA A 36 -14.19 6.23 -7.69
N GLU A 37 -14.89 6.18 -8.82
CA GLU A 37 -16.24 5.63 -8.92
C GLU A 37 -16.27 4.14 -8.53
N ARG A 38 -15.35 3.34 -9.06
CA ARG A 38 -15.24 1.91 -8.75
C ARG A 38 -14.86 1.67 -7.29
N LEU A 39 -13.94 2.48 -6.75
CA LEU A 39 -13.56 2.45 -5.34
C LEU A 39 -14.81 2.66 -4.45
N LYS A 40 -15.59 3.73 -4.72
CA LYS A 40 -16.83 4.04 -3.99
C LYS A 40 -17.86 2.92 -4.06
N ARG A 41 -18.05 2.34 -5.24
CA ARG A 41 -19.12 1.35 -5.46
C ARG A 41 -18.76 -0.07 -5.05
N ARG A 42 -17.49 -0.46 -5.15
CA ARG A 42 -17.05 -1.84 -4.99
C ARG A 42 -16.26 -2.09 -3.71
N VAL A 43 -15.41 -1.15 -3.31
CA VAL A 43 -14.49 -1.36 -2.19
C VAL A 43 -15.06 -0.80 -0.88
N LEU A 44 -15.54 0.43 -0.88
CA LEU A 44 -15.96 1.07 0.38
C LEU A 44 -17.13 0.37 1.08
N PRO A 45 -18.16 -0.16 0.39
CA PRO A 45 -19.21 -0.93 1.05
C PRO A 45 -18.65 -2.19 1.73
N GLU A 46 -17.69 -2.87 1.09
CA GLU A 46 -17.05 -4.04 1.66
C GLU A 46 -16.18 -3.70 2.87
N MET A 47 -15.47 -2.58 2.83
CA MET A 47 -14.72 -2.08 3.99
C MET A 47 -15.62 -1.75 5.17
N MET A 48 -16.78 -1.13 4.91
CA MET A 48 -17.78 -0.88 5.97
C MET A 48 -18.29 -2.21 6.54
N ARG A 49 -18.55 -3.21 5.68
CA ARG A 49 -19.07 -4.50 6.11
C ARG A 49 -18.04 -5.30 6.90
N ALA A 50 -16.80 -5.39 6.41
CA ALA A 50 -15.76 -6.22 6.99
C ALA A 50 -15.06 -5.58 8.20
N PHE A 51 -14.81 -4.28 8.15
CA PHE A 51 -13.98 -3.58 9.14
C PHE A 51 -14.72 -2.50 9.93
N ARG A 52 -15.99 -2.22 9.62
CA ARG A 52 -16.74 -1.06 10.16
C ARG A 52 -16.02 0.26 9.91
N PHE A 53 -15.20 0.30 8.86
CA PHE A 53 -14.38 1.45 8.51
C PHE A 53 -15.12 2.36 7.51
N ARG A 54 -15.22 3.65 7.84
CA ARG A 54 -15.74 4.69 6.98
C ARG A 54 -14.58 5.55 6.46
N ALA A 55 -14.22 5.38 5.21
CA ALA A 55 -13.22 6.21 4.57
C ALA A 55 -13.75 7.64 4.35
N ALA A 56 -12.99 8.64 4.74
CA ALA A 56 -13.26 10.06 4.50
C ALA A 56 -12.50 10.58 3.27
N SER A 57 -11.33 10.01 2.97
CA SER A 57 -10.54 10.35 1.81
C SER A 57 -9.64 9.18 1.38
N PHE A 58 -9.05 9.31 0.21
CA PHE A 58 -7.97 8.43 -0.25
C PHE A 58 -6.87 9.26 -0.92
N GLU A 59 -5.61 8.80 -0.80
CA GLU A 59 -4.48 9.43 -1.46
C GLU A 59 -4.57 9.28 -2.98
N PRO A 60 -3.99 10.21 -3.78
CA PRO A 60 -3.90 10.06 -5.22
C PRO A 60 -3.29 8.71 -5.60
N PRO A 61 -4.00 7.89 -6.41
CA PRO A 61 -3.54 6.56 -6.74
C PRO A 61 -2.28 6.60 -7.60
N ARG A 62 -1.45 5.58 -7.44
CA ARG A 62 -0.23 5.38 -8.23
C ARG A 62 -0.26 4.01 -8.90
N ILE A 63 0.22 3.94 -10.12
CA ILE A 63 0.48 2.68 -10.81
C ILE A 63 1.94 2.32 -10.55
N GLY A 64 2.17 1.17 -9.93
CA GLY A 64 3.50 0.63 -9.70
C GLY A 64 3.80 -0.52 -10.65
N CYS A 65 5.04 -0.54 -11.14
CA CYS A 65 5.60 -1.63 -11.94
C CYS A 65 6.71 -2.31 -11.15
N TYR A 66 6.56 -3.61 -10.89
CA TYR A 66 7.62 -4.49 -10.41
C TYR A 66 8.13 -5.30 -11.59
N ASP A 67 9.37 -5.07 -12.01
CA ASP A 67 9.99 -5.74 -13.15
C ASP A 67 10.92 -6.86 -12.66
N SER A 68 10.83 -8.03 -13.25
CA SER A 68 11.74 -9.16 -12.95
C SER A 68 13.19 -8.85 -13.31
N ALA A 69 13.44 -7.99 -14.30
CA ALA A 69 14.80 -7.57 -14.69
C ALA A 69 15.55 -6.89 -13.53
N ASP A 70 14.81 -6.18 -12.65
CA ASP A 70 15.35 -5.49 -11.48
C ASP A 70 15.08 -6.24 -10.17
N ALA A 71 14.63 -7.51 -10.24
CA ALA A 71 14.11 -8.27 -9.12
C ALA A 71 13.08 -7.43 -8.32
N GLY A 72 12.13 -6.84 -9.05
CA GLY A 72 11.12 -5.91 -8.53
C GLY A 72 10.45 -6.46 -7.28
N ALA A 73 10.57 -5.73 -6.18
CA ALA A 73 10.11 -6.15 -4.85
C ALA A 73 9.89 -4.94 -3.95
N PHE A 74 9.25 -5.16 -2.80
CA PHE A 74 9.25 -4.19 -1.72
C PHE A 74 9.40 -4.95 -0.40
N GLY A 75 10.53 -4.77 0.27
CA GLY A 75 10.83 -5.47 1.52
C GLY A 75 9.84 -5.13 2.63
N ALA A 76 9.86 -5.95 3.69
CA ALA A 76 8.89 -5.87 4.77
C ALA A 76 8.84 -4.47 5.41
N HIS A 77 7.63 -3.87 5.46
CA HIS A 77 7.40 -2.53 5.99
C HIS A 77 5.95 -2.38 6.46
N ARG A 78 5.70 -1.24 7.10
CA ARG A 78 4.35 -0.75 7.47
C ARG A 78 4.15 0.61 6.80
N ASP A 79 2.97 0.88 6.30
CA ASP A 79 2.70 2.07 5.47
C ASP A 79 2.52 3.37 6.24
N ASN A 80 2.38 3.30 7.58
CA ASN A 80 1.99 4.43 8.43
C ASN A 80 3.05 4.83 9.48
N ARG A 81 4.30 4.45 9.31
CA ARG A 81 5.36 4.64 10.34
C ARG A 81 6.08 5.98 10.32
N THR A 82 5.81 6.83 9.36
CA THR A 82 6.41 8.17 9.30
C THR A 82 5.41 9.24 9.75
N PRO A 83 5.85 10.41 10.21
CA PRO A 83 4.95 11.53 10.50
C PRO A 83 4.04 11.88 9.33
N PHE A 84 4.50 11.67 8.08
CA PHE A 84 3.78 12.00 6.85
C PHE A 84 2.79 10.94 6.39
N THR A 85 2.84 9.75 6.96
CA THR A 85 2.01 8.62 6.54
C THR A 85 1.12 8.09 7.67
N ARG A 86 1.28 8.60 8.91
CA ARG A 86 0.55 8.10 10.08
C ARG A 86 -0.97 8.25 9.97
N HIS A 87 -1.48 9.09 9.06
CA HIS A 87 -2.91 9.25 8.78
C HIS A 87 -3.48 8.08 7.98
N ARG A 88 -2.65 7.27 7.32
CA ARG A 88 -3.08 6.10 6.54
C ARG A 88 -3.64 5.03 7.45
N ARG A 89 -4.86 4.57 7.15
CA ARG A 89 -5.54 3.49 7.88
C ARG A 89 -5.52 2.18 7.12
N PHE A 90 -5.88 2.22 5.84
CA PHE A 90 -5.90 1.03 4.98
C PHE A 90 -5.15 1.29 3.68
N ALA A 91 -4.43 0.28 3.22
CA ALA A 91 -3.83 0.21 1.89
C ALA A 91 -4.73 -0.59 0.95
N LEU A 92 -4.81 -0.16 -0.30
CA LEU A 92 -5.38 -0.93 -1.41
C LEU A 92 -4.28 -1.22 -2.42
N SER A 93 -4.10 -2.49 -2.78
CA SER A 93 -3.29 -2.95 -3.90
C SER A 93 -4.19 -3.65 -4.90
N LEU A 94 -4.49 -3.01 -6.03
CA LEU A 94 -5.35 -3.51 -7.11
C LEU A 94 -4.47 -3.99 -8.27
N ASN A 95 -4.47 -5.29 -8.58
CA ASN A 95 -3.69 -5.85 -9.67
C ASN A 95 -4.28 -5.49 -11.04
N LEU A 96 -3.41 -5.12 -11.97
CA LEU A 96 -3.79 -4.80 -13.36
C LEU A 96 -3.49 -5.95 -14.32
N ASN A 97 -2.73 -6.94 -13.89
CA ASN A 97 -2.42 -8.14 -14.63
C ASN A 97 -2.29 -9.35 -13.68
N SER A 98 -2.23 -10.56 -14.21
CA SER A 98 -2.41 -11.81 -13.46
C SER A 98 -1.11 -12.61 -13.35
N GLN A 99 -0.87 -13.13 -12.14
CA GLN A 99 0.20 -14.11 -11.90
C GLN A 99 -0.05 -15.39 -12.69
N GLY A 100 1.04 -16.03 -13.14
CA GLY A 100 0.99 -17.25 -13.95
C GLY A 100 0.76 -16.99 -15.44
N MET A 101 0.08 -15.91 -15.80
CA MET A 101 -0.13 -15.47 -17.18
C MET A 101 0.90 -14.41 -17.59
N ASP A 102 0.87 -13.26 -16.96
CA ASP A 102 1.66 -12.08 -17.31
C ASP A 102 2.98 -12.00 -16.56
N TYR A 103 2.99 -12.51 -15.32
CA TYR A 103 4.17 -12.49 -14.45
C TYR A 103 4.17 -13.67 -13.48
N ASP A 104 5.32 -13.95 -12.85
CA ASP A 104 5.45 -14.90 -11.74
C ASP A 104 6.13 -14.22 -10.54
N GLY A 105 5.85 -14.73 -9.34
CA GLY A 105 6.29 -14.11 -8.09
C GLY A 105 5.47 -12.86 -7.75
N GLY A 106 6.08 -11.87 -7.12
CA GLY A 106 5.44 -10.58 -6.82
C GLY A 106 4.23 -10.67 -5.88
N THR A 107 4.09 -11.74 -5.13
CA THR A 107 2.98 -11.95 -4.19
C THR A 107 3.09 -11.03 -2.98
N ILE A 108 1.97 -10.66 -2.38
CA ILE A 108 1.92 -9.95 -1.11
C ILE A 108 2.01 -10.99 0.02
N ALA A 109 2.83 -10.71 1.02
CA ALA A 109 3.00 -11.52 2.21
C ALA A 109 2.83 -10.68 3.48
N PHE A 110 2.35 -11.32 4.55
CA PHE A 110 2.21 -10.74 5.88
C PHE A 110 3.00 -11.61 6.87
N PRO A 111 4.31 -11.35 7.08
CA PRO A 111 5.19 -12.25 7.84
C PRO A 111 4.74 -12.52 9.28
N GLU A 112 3.99 -11.60 9.89
CA GLU A 112 3.46 -11.76 11.27
C GLU A 112 2.28 -12.75 11.34
N PHE A 113 1.67 -13.12 10.19
CA PHE A 113 0.47 -13.97 10.14
C PHE A 113 0.71 -15.35 9.53
N GLY A 114 1.94 -15.64 9.11
CA GLY A 114 2.30 -16.96 8.60
C GLY A 114 2.82 -16.96 7.16
N PRO A 115 2.91 -18.14 6.53
CA PRO A 115 3.56 -18.32 5.23
C PRO A 115 2.67 -17.99 4.03
N ASP A 116 1.42 -17.62 4.24
CA ASP A 116 0.45 -17.39 3.16
C ASP A 116 0.90 -16.28 2.20
N ARG A 117 0.57 -16.45 0.92
CA ARG A 117 0.91 -15.56 -0.17
C ARG A 117 -0.35 -15.16 -0.93
N TYR A 118 -0.47 -13.89 -1.25
CA TYR A 118 -1.66 -13.32 -1.89
C TYR A 118 -1.30 -12.74 -3.26
N ALA A 119 -1.96 -13.22 -4.29
CA ALA A 119 -1.82 -12.74 -5.67
C ALA A 119 -3.20 -12.64 -6.32
N PRO A 120 -3.95 -11.56 -6.05
CA PRO A 120 -5.22 -11.35 -6.74
C PRO A 120 -5.05 -11.35 -8.26
N GLU A 121 -6.03 -11.85 -8.99
CA GLU A 121 -6.08 -11.76 -10.45
C GLU A 121 -6.20 -10.31 -10.93
N ALA A 122 -6.05 -10.08 -12.22
CA ALA A 122 -6.29 -8.78 -12.83
C ALA A 122 -7.70 -8.25 -12.51
N GLY A 123 -7.80 -7.02 -12.04
CA GLY A 123 -9.04 -6.41 -11.56
C GLY A 123 -9.43 -6.77 -10.12
N GLY A 124 -8.76 -7.74 -9.52
CA GLY A 124 -8.86 -8.07 -8.10
C GLY A 124 -7.83 -7.30 -7.26
N GLY A 125 -8.03 -7.25 -5.95
CA GLY A 125 -7.13 -6.50 -5.07
C GLY A 125 -7.12 -7.01 -3.64
N ALA A 126 -6.11 -6.59 -2.89
CA ALA A 126 -6.01 -6.77 -1.46
C ALA A 126 -6.20 -5.42 -0.75
N VAL A 127 -7.03 -5.42 0.29
CA VAL A 127 -7.18 -4.30 1.23
C VAL A 127 -6.72 -4.78 2.60
N PHE A 128 -5.82 -4.02 3.22
CA PHE A 128 -5.27 -4.38 4.52
C PHE A 128 -4.92 -3.13 5.35
N CYS A 129 -4.88 -3.31 6.68
CA CYS A 129 -4.51 -2.23 7.58
C CYS A 129 -3.05 -1.80 7.35
N CYS A 130 -2.81 -0.50 7.25
CA CYS A 130 -1.47 0.08 7.06
C CYS A 130 -0.49 -0.23 8.21
N ASP A 131 -1.01 -0.69 9.34
CA ASP A 131 -0.24 -1.07 10.52
C ASP A 131 0.32 -2.51 10.45
N LEU A 132 -0.13 -3.31 9.49
CA LEU A 132 0.38 -4.65 9.29
C LEU A 132 1.76 -4.63 8.62
N LEU A 133 2.69 -5.42 9.15
CA LEU A 133 3.95 -5.69 8.47
C LEU A 133 3.66 -6.51 7.22
N HIS A 134 4.02 -5.98 6.08
CA HIS A 134 3.79 -6.63 4.80
C HIS A 134 4.96 -6.40 3.84
N GLU A 135 5.03 -7.24 2.82
CA GLU A 135 6.05 -7.17 1.78
C GLU A 135 5.47 -7.58 0.42
N ALA A 136 6.05 -7.06 -0.66
CA ALA A 136 5.87 -7.61 -2.00
C ALA A 136 7.12 -8.42 -2.34
N LEU A 137 6.96 -9.74 -2.47
CA LEU A 137 8.04 -10.65 -2.80
C LEU A 137 8.58 -10.36 -4.22
N PRO A 138 9.81 -10.77 -4.55
CA PRO A 138 10.37 -10.51 -5.87
C PRO A 138 9.51 -11.07 -7.01
N VAL A 139 9.35 -10.28 -8.06
CA VAL A 139 8.86 -10.76 -9.36
C VAL A 139 9.98 -11.56 -10.02
N THR A 140 9.69 -12.80 -10.40
CA THR A 140 10.68 -13.74 -10.96
C THR A 140 10.62 -13.88 -12.47
N ARG A 141 9.48 -13.51 -13.09
CA ARG A 141 9.28 -13.44 -14.55
C ARG A 141 8.31 -12.32 -14.88
N GLY A 142 8.54 -11.62 -15.98
CA GLY A 142 7.63 -10.59 -16.51
C GLY A 142 7.55 -9.34 -15.63
N ARG A 143 6.41 -8.67 -15.69
CA ARG A 143 6.15 -7.42 -14.97
C ARG A 143 4.81 -7.49 -14.26
N ARG A 144 4.79 -7.19 -12.97
CA ARG A 144 3.55 -6.99 -12.21
C ARG A 144 3.20 -5.51 -12.20
N PHE A 145 1.98 -5.20 -12.63
CA PHE A 145 1.40 -3.86 -12.53
C PHE A 145 0.27 -3.84 -11.50
N ALA A 146 0.29 -2.83 -10.63
CA ALA A 146 -0.80 -2.66 -9.66
C ALA A 146 -1.04 -1.19 -9.37
N ILE A 147 -2.30 -0.83 -9.06
CA ILE A 147 -2.68 0.49 -8.54
C ILE A 147 -2.59 0.42 -7.01
N PHE A 148 -1.94 1.43 -6.43
CA PHE A 148 -1.82 1.60 -4.99
C PHE A 148 -2.47 2.91 -4.55
N THR A 149 -3.25 2.86 -3.48
CA THR A 149 -3.75 4.03 -2.78
C THR A 149 -3.94 3.71 -1.30
N PHE A 150 -4.06 4.76 -0.49
CA PHE A 150 -4.26 4.65 0.95
C PHE A 150 -5.54 5.37 1.34
N LEU A 151 -6.32 4.73 2.21
CA LEU A 151 -7.57 5.28 2.71
C LEU A 151 -7.39 5.74 4.15
N THR A 152 -8.05 6.84 4.47
CA THR A 152 -8.05 7.41 5.82
C THR A 152 -9.47 7.72 6.29
N ASP A 153 -9.67 7.75 7.60
CA ASP A 153 -10.90 8.19 8.25
C ASP A 153 -10.95 9.72 8.41
N ALA A 154 -12.01 10.24 9.02
CA ALA A 154 -12.18 11.67 9.23
C ALA A 154 -11.08 12.27 10.12
N GLU A 155 -10.66 11.54 11.15
CA GLU A 155 -9.58 11.96 12.04
C GLU A 155 -8.23 12.04 11.30
N GLY A 156 -7.88 11.00 10.54
CA GLY A 156 -6.66 10.98 9.74
C GLY A 156 -6.66 12.05 8.65
N ALA A 157 -7.81 12.28 7.99
CA ALA A 157 -7.93 13.35 6.99
C ALA A 157 -7.72 14.75 7.60
N GLN A 158 -8.20 14.97 8.82
CA GLN A 158 -7.95 16.22 9.54
C GLN A 158 -6.46 16.35 9.91
N ALA A 159 -5.86 15.29 10.44
CA ALA A 159 -4.43 15.27 10.78
C ALA A 159 -3.52 15.53 9.57
N GLU A 160 -3.86 14.97 8.40
CA GLU A 160 -3.17 15.22 7.14
C GLU A 160 -3.26 16.70 6.75
N GLN A 161 -4.46 17.29 6.83
CA GLN A 161 -4.66 18.71 6.50
C GLN A 161 -3.88 19.63 7.42
N ASP A 162 -3.86 19.34 8.71
CA ASP A 162 -3.12 20.13 9.69
C ASP A 162 -1.61 20.06 9.44
N MET A 163 -1.11 18.88 9.08
CA MET A 163 0.28 18.69 8.69
C MET A 163 0.63 19.49 7.41
N ILE A 164 -0.25 19.48 6.39
CA ILE A 164 -0.05 20.25 5.15
C ILE A 164 -0.04 21.76 5.45
N ARG A 165 -0.94 22.26 6.30
CA ARG A 165 -0.99 23.67 6.71
C ARG A 165 0.28 24.10 7.42
N GLN A 166 0.78 23.28 8.36
CA GLN A 166 2.02 23.55 9.08
C GLN A 166 3.25 23.63 8.16
N ARG A 167 3.28 22.80 7.11
CA ARG A 167 4.33 22.83 6.09
C ARG A 167 4.20 23.99 5.13
N GLY A 168 2.98 24.32 4.69
CA GLY A 168 2.73 25.47 3.80
C GLY A 168 3.07 26.81 4.46
N ALA A 169 2.98 26.90 5.79
CA ALA A 169 3.47 28.03 6.55
C ALA A 169 5.02 28.08 6.60
N GLY A 170 5.71 26.97 6.25
CA GLY A 170 7.18 26.84 6.30
C GLY A 170 7.89 26.77 4.95
N GLN A 171 7.26 26.31 3.87
CA GLN A 171 7.83 26.26 2.50
C GLN A 171 6.74 25.85 1.49
N GLY A 172 6.56 26.60 0.40
CA GLY A 172 5.70 26.23 -0.71
C GLY A 172 6.25 25.00 -1.44
N ALA A 173 5.64 23.85 -1.24
CA ALA A 173 5.97 22.63 -1.98
C ALA A 173 4.74 21.75 -2.18
N ASN A 174 4.56 21.39 -3.42
CA ASN A 174 3.59 20.54 -4.07
C ASN A 174 3.44 19.17 -3.38
N LEU A 175 2.48 19.03 -2.48
CA LEU A 175 2.01 17.73 -1.99
C LEU A 175 0.60 17.53 -2.52
N GLY A 176 0.45 16.54 -3.41
CA GLY A 176 -0.85 16.15 -3.91
C GLY A 176 -1.79 15.81 -2.77
N GLY A 177 -2.80 16.64 -2.56
CA GLY A 177 -3.77 16.47 -1.48
C GLY A 177 -4.67 15.24 -1.71
N ALA A 178 -5.10 14.63 -0.63
CA ALA A 178 -6.06 13.54 -0.66
C ALA A 178 -7.45 14.03 -1.16
N VAL A 179 -8.12 13.20 -1.93
CA VAL A 179 -9.46 13.51 -2.46
C VAL A 179 -10.53 13.15 -1.43
N ARG A 180 -11.34 14.13 -1.05
CA ARG A 180 -12.48 13.91 -0.14
C ARG A 180 -13.57 13.10 -0.83
N MET A 181 -14.09 12.11 -0.13
CA MET A 181 -15.29 11.40 -0.53
C MET A 181 -16.50 12.11 0.10
N GLN A 182 -17.30 12.74 -0.75
CA GLN A 182 -18.61 13.26 -0.32
C GLN A 182 -19.62 12.10 -0.28
N GLY A 183 -20.27 11.94 0.84
CA GLY A 183 -21.32 10.96 1.08
C GLY A 183 -22.60 11.28 0.35
#